data_09d3f36eb0abcb899217e3dd21f0fb92
#
_entry.id   09d3f36eb0abcb899217e3dd21f0fb92
#
_cell.length_a   1.000
_cell.length_b   1.000
_cell.length_c   1.000
_cell.angle_alpha   90.00
_cell.angle_beta   90.00
_cell.angle_gamma   90.00
#
_symmetry.space_group_name_H-M   'P 1'
#
loop_
_entity.id
_entity.type
_entity.pdbx_description
1 polymer ?
#
loop_
_entity_poly.entity_id
_entity_poly.type
_entity_poly.pdbx_seq_one_letter_code
_entity_poly.pdbx_strand_id
1 'polypeptide(L)'
;MFRIAKLITSLILFVFLFSCKNKPTNSQSDIFANLELKRGDLLLCGDPNFGEVSFSLSCRYDLREKFNLGLTLIHSFEYAEAEKVFVSILDQDPECLMAYWATAMSILNHPLSFKQNPESLKRGEELLKVAKKLRPNNEREKDYIDAVSIYFKDWQNLDTQSRKLNYENKMEELYEKYPDDVETAVFYSLAVLASAELNDKTYSNQKKSGKILEKLFKKYPNHPGIAHYIIHNYDSPELAHLALNTARKYAVI
;
A
#
# COMPACT_ATOMS: atom_id res chain seq x y z
N MET A 1 -41.63 15.01 -80.79
CA MET A 1 -40.56 15.79 -80.13
C MET A 1 -40.94 15.96 -78.67
N PHE A 2 -40.46 15.04 -77.84
CA PHE A 2 -40.71 15.11 -76.39
C PHE A 2 -39.41 15.45 -75.67
N ARG A 3 -39.36 16.55 -74.94
CA ARG A 3 -38.26 16.94 -74.06
C ARG A 3 -38.50 16.27 -72.71
N ILE A 4 -37.61 15.41 -72.34
CA ILE A 4 -37.57 14.77 -71.01
C ILE A 4 -36.82 15.71 -70.09
N ALA A 5 -37.52 16.29 -69.10
CA ALA A 5 -36.91 17.04 -68.00
C ALA A 5 -36.36 16.07 -66.98
N LYS A 6 -35.04 16.14 -66.72
CA LYS A 6 -34.39 15.42 -65.61
C LYS A 6 -34.61 16.16 -64.32
N LEU A 7 -35.40 15.59 -63.41
CA LEU A 7 -35.48 16.01 -62.03
C LEU A 7 -34.23 15.46 -61.29
N ILE A 8 -33.36 16.33 -60.87
CA ILE A 8 -32.27 15.97 -59.98
C ILE A 8 -32.78 16.21 -58.54
N THR A 9 -33.13 15.10 -57.87
CA THR A 9 -33.49 15.14 -56.45
C THR A 9 -32.18 15.15 -55.63
N SER A 10 -31.84 16.30 -55.10
CA SER A 10 -30.69 16.46 -54.17
C SER A 10 -31.09 15.88 -52.80
N LEU A 11 -30.59 14.72 -52.46
CA LEU A 11 -30.74 14.08 -51.17
C LEU A 11 -29.73 14.76 -50.19
N ILE A 12 -30.20 15.72 -49.42
CA ILE A 12 -29.39 16.33 -48.34
C ILE A 12 -29.36 15.34 -47.18
N LEU A 13 -28.25 14.62 -47.04
CA LEU A 13 -27.95 13.76 -45.89
C LEU A 13 -27.62 14.64 -44.68
N PHE A 14 -28.59 14.87 -43.79
CA PHE A 14 -28.37 15.52 -42.51
C PHE A 14 -27.64 14.54 -41.59
N VAL A 15 -26.31 14.62 -41.56
CA VAL A 15 -25.51 13.91 -40.54
C VAL A 15 -25.67 14.68 -39.22
N PHE A 16 -26.55 14.18 -38.37
CA PHE A 16 -26.58 14.60 -36.97
C PHE A 16 -25.32 14.13 -36.27
N LEU A 17 -24.32 14.98 -36.19
CA LEU A 17 -23.21 14.79 -35.28
C LEU A 17 -23.74 14.95 -33.84
N PHE A 18 -24.15 13.85 -33.23
CA PHE A 18 -24.31 13.80 -31.80
C PHE A 18 -22.90 13.95 -31.18
N SER A 19 -22.49 15.21 -31.00
CA SER A 19 -21.37 15.52 -30.13
C SER A 19 -21.83 15.22 -28.70
N CYS A 20 -21.60 14.00 -28.24
CA CYS A 20 -21.57 13.71 -26.81
C CYS A 20 -20.50 14.63 -26.19
N LYS A 21 -20.93 15.78 -25.66
CA LYS A 21 -20.13 16.50 -24.67
C LYS A 21 -20.05 15.60 -23.44
N ASN A 22 -19.11 14.64 -23.46
CA ASN A 22 -18.64 14.06 -22.23
C ASN A 22 -18.11 15.23 -21.39
N LYS A 23 -18.81 15.57 -20.29
CA LYS A 23 -18.18 16.34 -19.23
C LYS A 23 -16.84 15.66 -18.96
N PRO A 24 -15.73 16.38 -18.85
CA PRO A 24 -14.48 15.78 -18.42
C PRO A 24 -14.76 15.20 -17.03
N THR A 25 -14.99 13.91 -16.95
CA THR A 25 -14.70 13.15 -15.74
C THR A 25 -13.22 13.42 -15.54
N ASN A 26 -12.83 14.10 -14.44
CA ASN A 26 -11.44 14.22 -14.08
C ASN A 26 -10.81 12.86 -14.33
N SER A 27 -9.93 12.79 -15.30
CA SER A 27 -9.30 11.51 -15.62
C SER A 27 -8.54 11.08 -14.38
N GLN A 28 -8.39 9.79 -14.17
CA GLN A 28 -7.63 9.26 -13.03
C GLN A 28 -6.21 9.85 -13.00
N SER A 29 -5.65 10.15 -14.19
CA SER A 29 -4.39 10.89 -14.38
C SER A 29 -4.42 12.29 -13.78
N ASP A 30 -5.54 13.03 -13.89
CA ASP A 30 -5.66 14.39 -13.32
C ASP A 30 -5.71 14.35 -11.79
N ILE A 31 -6.34 13.31 -11.21
CA ILE A 31 -6.37 13.09 -9.76
C ILE A 31 -4.95 12.79 -9.26
N PHE A 32 -4.22 11.91 -9.93
CA PHE A 32 -2.84 11.56 -9.56
C PHE A 32 -1.86 12.72 -9.72
N ALA A 33 -2.06 13.59 -10.73
CA ALA A 33 -1.25 14.80 -10.90
C ALA A 33 -1.36 15.76 -9.70
N ASN A 34 -2.56 15.84 -9.09
CA ASN A 34 -2.82 16.70 -7.93
C ASN A 34 -2.31 16.09 -6.60
N LEU A 35 -1.96 14.80 -6.57
CA LEU A 35 -1.51 14.11 -5.35
C LEU A 35 0.01 14.14 -5.15
N GLU A 36 0.77 14.73 -6.08
CA GLU A 36 2.23 14.80 -6.02
C GLU A 36 2.88 13.42 -5.71
N LEU A 37 2.36 12.36 -6.36
CA LEU A 37 2.87 11.00 -6.17
C LEU A 37 4.29 10.89 -6.73
N LYS A 38 5.15 10.21 -5.99
CA LYS A 38 6.55 10.04 -6.38
C LYS A 38 6.67 9.14 -7.60
N ARG A 39 7.51 9.58 -8.56
CA ARG A 39 7.83 8.88 -9.81
C ARG A 39 9.31 8.97 -10.11
N GLY A 40 9.76 8.23 -11.11
CA GLY A 40 11.14 8.24 -11.61
C GLY A 40 11.89 6.96 -11.28
N ASP A 41 13.18 6.96 -11.60
CA ASP A 41 14.06 5.82 -11.40
C ASP A 41 14.27 5.52 -9.91
N LEU A 42 14.49 4.23 -9.61
CA LEU A 42 14.80 3.80 -8.25
C LEU A 42 16.24 4.19 -7.89
N LEU A 43 16.41 4.76 -6.72
CA LEU A 43 17.71 5.14 -6.17
C LEU A 43 18.08 4.16 -5.03
N LEU A 44 18.46 2.95 -5.42
CA LEU A 44 18.84 1.89 -4.49
C LEU A 44 20.36 1.77 -4.44
N CYS A 45 20.91 1.68 -3.23
CA CYS A 45 22.33 1.47 -3.01
C CYS A 45 22.60 -0.01 -2.70
N GLY A 46 23.65 -0.59 -3.32
CA GLY A 46 24.08 -1.96 -3.03
C GLY A 46 23.52 -3.03 -3.97
N ASP A 47 23.60 -4.28 -3.54
CA ASP A 47 23.06 -5.45 -4.24
C ASP A 47 21.52 -5.39 -4.20
N PRO A 48 20.81 -5.61 -5.31
CA PRO A 48 19.34 -5.62 -5.36
C PRO A 48 18.69 -6.85 -4.70
N ASN A 49 19.43 -7.63 -3.92
CA ASN A 49 18.86 -8.73 -3.14
C ASN A 49 18.16 -8.18 -1.88
N PHE A 50 16.83 -8.06 -1.95
CA PHE A 50 16.01 -7.54 -0.85
C PHE A 50 15.23 -8.65 -0.12
N GLY A 51 15.65 -9.92 -0.26
CA GLY A 51 14.94 -11.07 0.28
C GLY A 51 13.72 -11.48 -0.56
N GLU A 52 12.84 -12.27 0.03
CA GLU A 52 11.73 -12.92 -0.66
C GLU A 52 10.39 -12.49 -0.06
N VAL A 53 9.54 -11.86 -0.88
CA VAL A 53 8.15 -11.55 -0.57
C VAL A 53 7.25 -12.17 -1.63
N SER A 54 6.14 -12.75 -1.22
CA SER A 54 5.14 -13.31 -2.14
C SER A 54 3.74 -12.88 -1.71
N PHE A 55 3.20 -11.88 -2.39
CA PHE A 55 1.87 -11.36 -2.13
C PHE A 55 0.86 -11.88 -3.15
N SER A 56 -0.28 -12.37 -2.64
CA SER A 56 -1.40 -12.75 -3.51
C SER A 56 -2.09 -11.50 -4.03
N LEU A 57 -1.98 -11.27 -5.34
CA LEU A 57 -2.43 -10.08 -6.04
C LEU A 57 -3.46 -10.45 -7.10
N SER A 58 -4.59 -9.73 -7.15
CA SER A 58 -5.61 -9.91 -8.18
C SER A 58 -5.50 -8.95 -9.37
N CYS A 59 -4.50 -8.05 -9.36
CA CYS A 59 -4.15 -7.20 -10.50
C CYS A 59 -3.49 -8.00 -11.63
N ARG A 60 -3.15 -7.33 -12.72
CA ARG A 60 -2.45 -7.95 -13.85
C ARG A 60 -1.27 -8.81 -13.40
N TYR A 61 -1.18 -10.03 -13.94
CA TYR A 61 -0.19 -11.02 -13.54
C TYR A 61 1.27 -10.55 -13.73
N ASP A 62 1.52 -9.83 -14.83
CA ASP A 62 2.85 -9.30 -15.18
C ASP A 62 3.35 -8.20 -14.23
N LEU A 63 2.49 -7.67 -13.36
CA LEU A 63 2.85 -6.68 -12.34
C LEU A 63 3.21 -7.29 -10.97
N ARG A 64 3.08 -8.60 -10.81
CA ARG A 64 3.27 -9.28 -9.51
C ARG A 64 4.69 -9.13 -8.98
N GLU A 65 5.70 -9.36 -9.80
CA GLU A 65 7.12 -9.22 -9.37
C GLU A 65 7.44 -7.78 -8.98
N LYS A 66 6.94 -6.81 -9.75
CA LYS A 66 7.07 -5.40 -9.43
C LYS A 66 6.38 -5.06 -8.11
N PHE A 67 5.19 -5.60 -7.86
CA PHE A 67 4.47 -5.39 -6.60
C PHE A 67 5.26 -5.97 -5.41
N ASN A 68 5.80 -7.18 -5.54
CA ASN A 68 6.63 -7.80 -4.52
C ASN A 68 7.89 -6.98 -4.23
N LEU A 69 8.56 -6.45 -5.26
CA LEU A 69 9.68 -5.50 -5.07
C LEU A 69 9.24 -4.29 -4.24
N GLY A 70 8.10 -3.68 -4.55
CA GLY A 70 7.57 -2.57 -3.76
C GLY A 70 7.33 -2.94 -2.29
N LEU A 71 6.84 -4.16 -2.01
CA LEU A 71 6.67 -4.64 -0.65
C LEU A 71 7.99 -4.86 0.07
N THR A 72 9.00 -5.42 -0.60
CA THR A 72 10.34 -5.56 0.01
C THR A 72 10.92 -4.21 0.38
N LEU A 73 10.68 -3.18 -0.42
CA LEU A 73 11.09 -1.81 -0.12
C LEU A 73 10.32 -1.22 1.08
N ILE A 74 8.99 -1.46 1.19
CA ILE A 74 8.24 -1.08 2.40
C ILE A 74 8.84 -1.76 3.63
N HIS A 75 9.11 -3.06 3.54
CA HIS A 75 9.67 -3.83 4.65
C HIS A 75 11.08 -3.41 5.02
N SER A 76 11.82 -2.82 4.11
CA SER A 76 13.15 -2.24 4.34
C SER A 76 13.12 -0.76 4.74
N PHE A 77 11.92 -0.19 4.92
CA PHE A 77 11.67 1.24 5.23
C PHE A 77 12.11 2.21 4.12
N GLU A 78 12.31 1.70 2.89
CA GLU A 78 12.59 2.49 1.70
C GLU A 78 11.29 3.04 1.08
N TYR A 79 10.52 3.78 1.87
CA TYR A 79 9.16 4.21 1.53
C TYR A 79 9.09 5.10 0.28
N ALA A 80 10.10 5.94 0.08
CA ALA A 80 10.13 6.83 -1.09
C ALA A 80 10.29 6.04 -2.39
N GLU A 81 11.10 4.99 -2.38
CA GLU A 81 11.32 4.11 -3.51
C GLU A 81 10.13 3.16 -3.72
N ALA A 82 9.55 2.66 -2.63
CA ALA A 82 8.32 1.88 -2.66
C ALA A 82 7.16 2.66 -3.31
N GLU A 83 6.97 3.95 -2.95
CA GLU A 83 5.96 4.81 -3.56
C GLU A 83 6.14 4.89 -5.08
N LYS A 84 7.37 5.06 -5.60
CA LYS A 84 7.65 5.07 -7.03
C LYS A 84 7.25 3.77 -7.72
N VAL A 85 7.55 2.62 -7.10
CA VAL A 85 7.18 1.31 -7.64
C VAL A 85 5.67 1.17 -7.75
N PHE A 86 4.93 1.45 -6.67
CA PHE A 86 3.48 1.27 -6.67
C PHE A 86 2.75 2.29 -7.54
N VAL A 87 3.24 3.53 -7.61
CA VAL A 87 2.72 4.52 -8.56
C VAL A 87 2.94 4.07 -10.00
N SER A 88 4.10 3.46 -10.32
CA SER A 88 4.32 2.90 -11.66
C SER A 88 3.40 1.73 -11.99
N ILE A 89 2.87 1.02 -11.00
CA ILE A 89 1.82 0.00 -11.18
C ILE A 89 0.49 0.70 -11.46
N LEU A 90 0.12 1.72 -10.69
CA LEU A 90 -1.10 2.50 -10.92
C LEU A 90 -1.13 3.17 -12.29
N ASP A 91 0.02 3.61 -12.81
CA ASP A 91 0.14 4.18 -14.15
C ASP A 91 -0.10 3.13 -15.25
N GLN A 92 0.12 1.82 -14.98
CA GLN A 92 -0.07 0.71 -15.91
C GLN A 92 -1.41 -0.02 -15.73
N ASP A 93 -1.92 -0.07 -14.51
CA ASP A 93 -3.17 -0.73 -14.11
C ASP A 93 -3.87 0.13 -13.04
N PRO A 94 -4.62 1.15 -13.46
CA PRO A 94 -5.33 2.06 -12.56
C PRO A 94 -6.43 1.39 -11.73
N GLU A 95 -6.83 0.16 -12.07
CA GLU A 95 -7.82 -0.61 -11.32
C GLU A 95 -7.20 -1.57 -10.29
N CYS A 96 -5.86 -1.61 -10.22
CA CYS A 96 -5.14 -2.43 -9.25
C CYS A 96 -5.33 -1.88 -7.81
N LEU A 97 -6.35 -2.36 -7.12
CA LEU A 97 -6.74 -1.88 -5.79
C LEU A 97 -5.60 -1.98 -4.76
N MET A 98 -4.83 -3.07 -4.82
CA MET A 98 -3.71 -3.25 -3.89
C MET A 98 -2.55 -2.29 -4.12
N ALA A 99 -2.39 -1.74 -5.33
CA ALA A 99 -1.39 -0.70 -5.57
C ALA A 99 -1.76 0.63 -4.87
N TYR A 100 -3.06 0.94 -4.72
CA TYR A 100 -3.50 2.07 -3.89
C TYR A 100 -3.19 1.86 -2.41
N TRP A 101 -3.48 0.66 -1.89
CA TRP A 101 -3.12 0.29 -0.53
C TRP A 101 -1.64 0.46 -0.28
N ALA A 102 -0.80 -0.11 -1.13
CA ALA A 102 0.63 -0.10 -0.98
C ALA A 102 1.24 1.31 -1.15
N THR A 103 0.68 2.12 -2.07
CA THR A 103 1.04 3.54 -2.20
C THR A 103 0.66 4.31 -0.93
N ALA A 104 -0.53 4.07 -0.35
CA ALA A 104 -0.92 4.70 0.91
C ALA A 104 0.00 4.30 2.06
N MET A 105 0.40 3.02 2.16
CA MET A 105 1.38 2.55 3.13
C MET A 105 2.75 3.23 2.95
N SER A 106 3.18 3.44 1.70
CA SER A 106 4.42 4.17 1.40
C SER A 106 4.33 5.66 1.77
N ILE A 107 3.18 6.32 1.52
CA ILE A 107 2.92 7.71 1.91
C ILE A 107 2.88 7.87 3.43
N LEU A 108 2.35 6.88 4.15
CA LEU A 108 2.36 6.85 5.61
C LEU A 108 3.80 6.97 6.14
N ASN A 109 4.76 6.50 5.36
CA ASN A 109 6.17 6.55 5.71
C ASN A 109 6.44 5.74 7.00
N HIS A 110 7.33 6.20 7.86
CA HIS A 110 7.80 5.44 9.01
C HIS A 110 6.69 5.20 10.05
N PRO A 111 6.10 3.98 10.15
CA PRO A 111 4.97 3.71 11.04
C PRO A 111 5.34 3.85 12.52
N LEU A 112 6.63 3.70 12.86
CA LEU A 112 7.14 3.88 14.21
C LEU A 112 7.33 5.36 14.58
N SER A 113 7.19 6.30 13.64
CA SER A 113 7.31 7.73 13.91
C SER A 113 6.22 8.23 14.87
N PHE A 114 6.61 9.09 15.79
CA PHE A 114 5.67 9.72 16.75
C PHE A 114 4.91 10.91 16.14
N LYS A 115 5.39 11.44 15.03
CA LYS A 115 4.77 12.59 14.36
C LYS A 115 4.70 12.32 12.86
N GLN A 116 3.49 12.37 12.33
CA GLN A 116 3.23 12.23 10.90
C GLN A 116 3.09 13.61 10.25
N ASN A 117 3.56 13.70 9.00
CA ASN A 117 3.42 14.92 8.22
C ASN A 117 1.96 15.11 7.78
N PRO A 118 1.30 16.26 8.09
CA PRO A 118 -0.06 16.55 7.67
C PRO A 118 -0.30 16.46 6.15
N GLU A 119 0.68 16.85 5.34
CA GLU A 119 0.60 16.75 3.88
C GLU A 119 0.55 15.28 3.43
N SER A 120 1.37 14.41 4.03
CA SER A 120 1.34 12.97 3.77
C SER A 120 -0.01 12.37 4.16
N LEU A 121 -0.57 12.77 5.30
CA LEU A 121 -1.88 12.31 5.75
C LEU A 121 -2.98 12.72 4.78
N LYS A 122 -2.97 13.97 4.31
CA LYS A 122 -3.91 14.47 3.30
C LYS A 122 -3.76 13.70 1.98
N ARG A 123 -2.53 13.50 1.49
CA ARG A 123 -2.27 12.75 0.25
C ARG A 123 -2.79 11.32 0.33
N GLY A 124 -2.51 10.61 1.44
CA GLY A 124 -2.99 9.25 1.65
C GLY A 124 -4.51 9.18 1.73
N GLU A 125 -5.17 10.10 2.44
CA GLU A 125 -6.62 10.18 2.50
C GLU A 125 -7.26 10.38 1.10
N GLU A 126 -6.73 11.33 0.30
CA GLU A 126 -7.22 11.60 -1.05
C GLU A 126 -7.02 10.39 -1.98
N LEU A 127 -5.86 9.73 -1.91
CA LEU A 127 -5.59 8.52 -2.67
C LEU A 127 -6.59 7.40 -2.34
N LEU A 128 -6.87 7.19 -1.06
CA LEU A 128 -7.80 6.16 -0.60
C LEU A 128 -9.27 6.50 -0.93
N LYS A 129 -9.63 7.78 -1.06
CA LYS A 129 -10.93 8.19 -1.61
C LYS A 129 -11.11 7.73 -3.06
N VAL A 130 -10.03 7.69 -3.84
CA VAL A 130 -10.07 7.12 -5.20
C VAL A 130 -10.21 5.61 -5.14
N ALA A 131 -9.39 4.93 -4.35
CA ALA A 131 -9.42 3.48 -4.19
C ALA A 131 -10.82 2.97 -3.80
N LYS A 132 -11.52 3.65 -2.90
CA LYS A 132 -12.86 3.29 -2.44
C LYS A 132 -13.97 3.40 -3.50
N LYS A 133 -13.70 4.04 -4.64
CA LYS A 133 -14.63 4.07 -5.78
C LYS A 133 -14.46 2.87 -6.71
N LEU A 134 -13.34 2.16 -6.58
CA LEU A 134 -13.07 0.96 -7.35
C LEU A 134 -13.81 -0.24 -6.78
N ARG A 135 -14.15 -1.19 -7.64
CA ARG A 135 -14.74 -2.45 -7.22
C ARG A 135 -13.63 -3.39 -6.75
N PRO A 136 -13.65 -3.87 -5.50
CA PRO A 136 -12.68 -4.85 -5.05
C PRO A 136 -12.88 -6.18 -5.78
N ASN A 137 -11.78 -6.83 -6.15
CA ASN A 137 -11.80 -8.14 -6.80
C ASN A 137 -12.13 -9.28 -5.82
N ASN A 138 -11.82 -9.08 -4.54
CA ASN A 138 -12.12 -10.01 -3.46
C ASN A 138 -12.23 -9.26 -2.12
N GLU A 139 -12.78 -9.96 -1.11
CA GLU A 139 -13.02 -9.39 0.22
C GLU A 139 -11.71 -9.05 0.95
N ARG A 140 -10.66 -9.87 0.77
CA ARG A 140 -9.35 -9.64 1.38
C ARG A 140 -8.76 -8.30 0.96
N GLU A 141 -8.76 -7.97 -0.32
CA GLU A 141 -8.24 -6.69 -0.83
C GLU A 141 -9.05 -5.50 -0.31
N LYS A 142 -10.37 -5.65 -0.23
CA LYS A 142 -11.24 -4.66 0.40
C LYS A 142 -10.86 -4.42 1.86
N ASP A 143 -10.64 -5.47 2.62
CA ASP A 143 -10.28 -5.38 4.03
C ASP A 143 -8.93 -4.68 4.25
N TYR A 144 -7.94 -4.91 3.39
CA TYR A 144 -6.66 -4.18 3.41
C TYR A 144 -6.85 -2.67 3.18
N ILE A 145 -7.69 -2.29 2.20
CA ILE A 145 -8.03 -0.87 1.95
C ILE A 145 -8.76 -0.27 3.15
N ASP A 146 -9.71 -1.00 3.73
CA ASP A 146 -10.47 -0.53 4.88
C ASP A 146 -9.54 -0.35 6.10
N ALA A 147 -8.61 -1.27 6.32
CA ALA A 147 -7.65 -1.18 7.42
C ALA A 147 -6.75 0.05 7.30
N VAL A 148 -6.08 0.24 6.16
CA VAL A 148 -5.20 1.40 5.99
C VAL A 148 -5.99 2.71 6.00
N SER A 149 -7.23 2.71 5.51
CA SER A 149 -8.09 3.89 5.50
C SER A 149 -8.41 4.41 6.91
N ILE A 150 -8.50 3.51 7.91
CA ILE A 150 -8.75 3.92 9.30
C ILE A 150 -7.62 4.81 9.84
N TYR A 151 -6.37 4.52 9.44
CA TYR A 151 -5.24 5.35 9.85
C TYR A 151 -5.33 6.78 9.33
N PHE A 152 -5.81 6.97 8.10
CA PHE A 152 -5.94 8.27 7.44
C PHE A 152 -7.27 8.99 7.75
N LYS A 153 -8.24 8.27 8.33
CA LYS A 153 -9.55 8.84 8.63
C LYS A 153 -9.44 9.83 9.77
N ASP A 154 -10.09 10.98 9.58
CA ASP A 154 -10.23 12.03 10.64
C ASP A 154 -8.88 12.46 11.25
N TRP A 155 -7.85 12.46 10.41
CA TRP A 155 -6.47 12.74 10.83
C TRP A 155 -6.27 14.15 11.41
N GLN A 156 -7.17 15.09 11.09
CA GLN A 156 -7.14 16.46 11.63
C GLN A 156 -7.54 16.51 13.10
N ASN A 157 -8.38 15.60 13.56
CA ASN A 157 -8.96 15.59 14.91
C ASN A 157 -8.37 14.49 15.80
N LEU A 158 -7.83 13.42 15.21
CA LEU A 158 -7.23 12.32 15.94
C LEU A 158 -5.71 12.48 16.07
N ASP A 159 -5.19 12.31 17.26
CA ASP A 159 -3.74 12.24 17.47
C ASP A 159 -3.12 10.98 16.86
N THR A 160 -1.80 10.97 16.75
CA THR A 160 -1.06 9.88 16.10
C THR A 160 -1.25 8.56 16.84
N GLN A 161 -1.28 8.56 18.17
CA GLN A 161 -1.43 7.33 18.97
C GLN A 161 -2.81 6.70 18.77
N SER A 162 -3.87 7.51 18.81
CA SER A 162 -5.24 7.05 18.53
C SER A 162 -5.37 6.41 17.14
N ARG A 163 -4.75 7.02 16.11
CA ARG A 163 -4.76 6.47 14.76
C ARG A 163 -4.00 5.16 14.66
N LYS A 164 -2.86 5.02 15.34
CA LYS A 164 -2.08 3.78 15.42
C LYS A 164 -2.89 2.65 16.07
N LEU A 165 -3.54 2.93 17.20
CA LEU A 165 -4.39 1.97 17.89
C LEU A 165 -5.59 1.53 17.02
N ASN A 166 -6.24 2.47 16.35
CA ASN A 166 -7.36 2.15 15.44
C ASN A 166 -6.89 1.26 14.28
N TYR A 167 -5.71 1.51 13.73
CA TYR A 167 -5.11 0.69 12.68
C TYR A 167 -4.72 -0.69 13.21
N GLU A 168 -4.07 -0.78 14.38
CA GLU A 168 -3.73 -2.05 15.04
C GLU A 168 -4.98 -2.92 15.22
N ASN A 169 -6.04 -2.37 15.81
CA ASN A 169 -7.29 -3.11 16.03
C ASN A 169 -7.86 -3.66 14.71
N LYS A 170 -7.80 -2.85 13.65
CA LYS A 170 -8.28 -3.32 12.33
C LYS A 170 -7.38 -4.37 11.71
N MET A 171 -6.08 -4.27 11.89
CA MET A 171 -5.13 -5.30 11.46
C MET A 171 -5.26 -6.59 12.28
N GLU A 172 -5.65 -6.51 13.56
CA GLU A 172 -5.98 -7.69 14.38
C GLU A 172 -7.17 -8.47 13.79
N GLU A 173 -8.26 -7.76 13.42
CA GLU A 173 -9.39 -8.38 12.73
C GLU A 173 -8.99 -9.09 11.44
N LEU A 174 -8.09 -8.48 10.63
CA LEU A 174 -7.58 -9.11 9.41
C LEU A 174 -6.74 -10.35 9.74
N TYR A 175 -5.85 -10.25 10.72
CA TYR A 175 -4.99 -11.35 11.15
C TYR A 175 -5.80 -12.56 11.62
N GLU A 176 -6.90 -12.34 12.35
CA GLU A 176 -7.82 -13.39 12.77
C GLU A 176 -8.61 -13.97 11.59
N LYS A 177 -9.03 -13.12 10.65
CA LYS A 177 -9.83 -13.51 9.48
C LYS A 177 -9.00 -14.26 8.42
N TYR A 178 -7.71 -13.91 8.28
CA TYR A 178 -6.80 -14.47 7.27
C TYR A 178 -5.55 -15.10 7.93
N PRO A 179 -5.69 -16.18 8.71
CA PRO A 179 -4.60 -16.74 9.52
C PRO A 179 -3.43 -17.31 8.72
N ASP A 180 -3.64 -17.63 7.44
CA ASP A 180 -2.62 -18.15 6.53
C ASP A 180 -1.96 -17.06 5.68
N ASP A 181 -2.40 -15.80 5.81
CA ASP A 181 -1.82 -14.68 5.09
C ASP A 181 -0.59 -14.13 5.83
N VAL A 182 0.58 -14.44 5.28
CA VAL A 182 1.87 -14.05 5.87
C VAL A 182 1.98 -12.53 5.99
N GLU A 183 1.60 -11.79 4.93
CA GLU A 183 1.71 -10.33 4.92
C GLU A 183 0.76 -9.68 5.92
N THR A 184 -0.46 -10.21 6.08
CA THR A 184 -1.38 -9.76 7.13
C THR A 184 -0.74 -9.89 8.51
N ALA A 185 -0.09 -11.04 8.80
CA ALA A 185 0.59 -11.25 10.07
C ALA A 185 1.80 -10.33 10.27
N VAL A 186 2.57 -10.07 9.20
CA VAL A 186 3.73 -9.16 9.24
C VAL A 186 3.30 -7.72 9.47
N PHE A 187 2.30 -7.21 8.73
CA PHE A 187 1.79 -5.85 8.91
C PHE A 187 1.04 -5.67 10.24
N TYR A 188 0.32 -6.70 10.72
CA TYR A 188 -0.26 -6.66 12.05
C TYR A 188 0.82 -6.56 13.13
N SER A 189 1.89 -7.35 13.02
CA SER A 189 3.01 -7.29 13.96
C SER A 189 3.66 -5.90 13.99
N LEU A 190 3.82 -5.26 12.82
CA LEU A 190 4.32 -3.89 12.72
C LEU A 190 3.34 -2.88 13.36
N ALA A 191 2.02 -3.06 13.17
CA ALA A 191 1.00 -2.21 13.79
C ALA A 191 1.03 -2.30 15.32
N VAL A 192 1.14 -3.52 15.88
CA VAL A 192 1.30 -3.77 17.32
C VAL A 192 2.55 -3.09 17.87
N LEU A 193 3.68 -3.17 17.16
CA LEU A 193 4.90 -2.48 17.56
C LEU A 193 4.73 -0.96 17.51
N ALA A 194 4.10 -0.45 16.43
CA ALA A 194 3.93 0.98 16.20
C ALA A 194 3.02 1.67 17.24
N SER A 195 2.05 0.93 17.80
CA SER A 195 1.10 1.42 18.80
C SER A 195 1.62 1.31 20.24
N ALA A 196 2.80 0.69 20.44
CA ALA A 196 3.39 0.51 21.77
C ALA A 196 3.56 1.84 22.51
N GLU A 197 3.20 1.86 23.78
CA GLU A 197 3.41 3.02 24.63
C GLU A 197 4.90 3.14 25.00
N LEU A 198 5.44 4.36 24.88
CA LEU A 198 6.86 4.65 25.15
C LEU A 198 7.31 4.29 26.56
N ASN A 199 6.42 4.39 27.53
CA ASN A 199 6.72 4.20 28.93
C ASN A 199 6.39 2.79 29.45
N ASP A 200 5.87 1.91 28.59
CA ASP A 200 5.60 0.52 28.97
C ASP A 200 6.90 -0.27 29.11
N LYS A 201 7.36 -0.43 30.36
CA LYS A 201 8.53 -1.25 30.70
C LYS A 201 8.23 -2.75 30.78
N THR A 202 6.98 -3.15 30.55
CA THR A 202 6.64 -4.57 30.42
C THR A 202 6.95 -5.12 29.03
N TYR A 203 7.09 -4.21 28.04
CA TYR A 203 7.31 -4.55 26.63
C TYR A 203 6.22 -5.48 26.08
N SER A 204 4.97 -5.26 26.48
CA SER A 204 3.86 -6.14 26.14
C SER A 204 3.64 -6.22 24.62
N ASN A 205 3.61 -5.09 23.92
CA ASN A 205 3.44 -5.01 22.48
C ASN A 205 4.64 -5.62 21.74
N GLN A 206 5.86 -5.30 22.16
CA GLN A 206 7.09 -5.85 21.57
C GLN A 206 7.12 -7.39 21.68
N LYS A 207 6.73 -7.93 22.84
CA LYS A 207 6.66 -9.39 23.07
C LYS A 207 5.53 -10.03 22.27
N LYS A 208 4.35 -9.37 22.14
CA LYS A 208 3.22 -9.84 21.33
C LYS A 208 3.63 -9.95 19.86
N SER A 209 4.13 -8.86 19.30
CA SER A 209 4.60 -8.77 17.93
C SER A 209 5.76 -9.76 17.66
N GLY A 210 6.76 -9.77 18.53
CA GLY A 210 7.92 -10.64 18.40
C GLY A 210 7.56 -12.12 18.32
N LYS A 211 6.63 -12.60 19.16
CA LYS A 211 6.17 -14.00 19.12
C LYS A 211 5.54 -14.39 17.78
N ILE A 212 4.78 -13.49 17.15
CA ILE A 212 4.17 -13.72 15.83
C ILE A 212 5.29 -13.84 14.79
N LEU A 213 6.21 -12.88 14.78
CA LEU A 213 7.31 -12.81 13.81
C LEU A 213 8.30 -13.96 13.97
N GLU A 214 8.66 -14.37 15.18
CA GLU A 214 9.55 -15.51 15.43
C GLU A 214 8.97 -16.83 14.91
N LYS A 215 7.64 -17.01 15.01
CA LYS A 215 6.95 -18.17 14.43
C LYS A 215 7.04 -18.15 12.91
N LEU A 216 6.86 -16.98 12.29
CA LEU A 216 6.96 -16.80 10.85
C LEU A 216 8.41 -16.95 10.36
N PHE A 217 9.39 -16.44 11.08
CA PHE A 217 10.80 -16.50 10.72
C PHE A 217 11.33 -17.94 10.54
N LYS A 218 10.78 -18.89 11.29
CA LYS A 218 11.12 -20.32 11.13
C LYS A 218 10.71 -20.87 9.76
N LYS A 219 9.64 -20.32 9.16
CA LYS A 219 9.10 -20.76 7.86
C LYS A 219 9.61 -19.92 6.70
N TYR A 220 9.85 -18.63 6.94
CA TYR A 220 10.18 -17.61 5.93
C TYR A 220 11.44 -16.83 6.35
N PRO A 221 12.60 -17.52 6.46
CA PRO A 221 13.83 -16.88 6.99
C PRO A 221 14.40 -15.79 6.09
N ASN A 222 14.04 -15.80 4.80
CA ASN A 222 14.48 -14.81 3.80
C ASN A 222 13.51 -13.65 3.63
N HIS A 223 12.43 -13.60 4.40
CA HIS A 223 11.46 -12.54 4.31
C HIS A 223 11.98 -11.28 5.02
N PRO A 224 12.22 -10.15 4.30
CA PRO A 224 12.89 -8.97 4.86
C PRO A 224 12.10 -8.35 6.01
N GLY A 225 10.79 -8.19 5.89
CA GLY A 225 9.95 -7.59 6.93
C GLY A 225 9.93 -8.39 8.22
N ILE A 226 9.92 -9.71 8.15
CA ILE A 226 9.94 -10.56 9.34
C ILE A 226 11.23 -10.35 10.13
N ALA A 227 12.38 -10.45 9.44
CA ALA A 227 13.68 -10.30 10.08
C ALA A 227 13.89 -8.88 10.63
N HIS A 228 13.59 -7.86 9.81
CA HIS A 228 13.73 -6.45 10.16
C HIS A 228 12.87 -6.07 11.37
N TYR A 229 11.61 -6.50 11.38
CA TYR A 229 10.68 -6.14 12.46
C TYR A 229 10.98 -6.89 13.76
N ILE A 230 11.55 -8.10 13.73
CA ILE A 230 12.10 -8.76 14.94
C ILE A 230 13.18 -7.90 15.57
N ILE A 231 14.08 -7.33 14.75
CA ILE A 231 15.15 -6.47 15.26
C ILE A 231 14.54 -5.23 15.95
N HIS A 232 13.60 -4.56 15.30
CA HIS A 232 12.93 -3.39 15.90
C HIS A 232 12.07 -3.72 17.13
N ASN A 233 11.45 -4.91 17.19
CA ASN A 233 10.71 -5.34 18.38
C ASN A 233 11.59 -5.49 19.61
N TYR A 234 12.85 -5.87 19.41
CA TYR A 234 13.78 -6.16 20.49
C TYR A 234 14.90 -5.12 20.64
N ASP A 235 14.72 -3.94 20.03
CA ASP A 235 15.65 -2.82 20.12
C ASP A 235 15.55 -2.09 21.47
N SER A 236 15.87 -2.82 22.53
CA SER A 236 15.99 -2.29 23.89
C SER A 236 17.08 -3.06 24.64
N PRO A 237 17.73 -2.48 25.64
CA PRO A 237 18.77 -3.17 26.41
C PRO A 237 18.31 -4.52 26.99
N GLU A 238 17.06 -4.61 27.41
CA GLU A 238 16.49 -5.79 28.05
C GLU A 238 16.18 -6.90 27.04
N LEU A 239 15.81 -6.55 25.79
CA LEU A 239 15.35 -7.51 24.79
C LEU A 239 16.35 -7.77 23.66
N ALA A 240 17.38 -6.94 23.49
CA ALA A 240 18.30 -7.00 22.35
C ALA A 240 18.94 -8.37 22.11
N HIS A 241 19.17 -9.14 23.18
CA HIS A 241 19.71 -10.49 23.09
C HIS A 241 18.83 -11.45 22.29
N LEU A 242 17.51 -11.21 22.21
CA LEU A 242 16.55 -12.00 21.44
C LEU A 242 16.68 -11.78 19.92
N ALA A 243 17.15 -10.58 19.51
CA ALA A 243 17.30 -10.23 18.11
C ALA A 243 18.61 -10.73 17.47
N LEU A 244 19.63 -11.06 18.23
CA LEU A 244 21.00 -11.29 17.73
C LEU A 244 21.09 -12.32 16.61
N ASN A 245 20.40 -13.46 16.72
CA ASN A 245 20.42 -14.49 15.69
C ASN A 245 19.76 -14.02 14.39
N THR A 246 18.63 -13.31 14.51
CA THR A 246 17.90 -12.76 13.36
C THR A 246 18.70 -11.66 12.69
N ALA A 247 19.32 -10.75 13.47
CA ALA A 247 20.17 -9.69 12.94
C ALA A 247 21.33 -10.22 12.11
N ARG A 248 22.00 -11.28 12.56
CA ARG A 248 23.09 -11.94 11.80
C ARG A 248 22.60 -12.53 10.48
N LYS A 249 21.39 -13.08 10.44
CA LYS A 249 20.79 -13.61 9.21
C LYS A 249 20.31 -12.49 8.29
N TYR A 250 19.76 -11.42 8.85
CA TYR A 250 19.30 -10.29 8.08
C TYR A 250 20.44 -9.55 7.36
N ALA A 251 21.63 -9.55 7.92
CA ALA A 251 22.82 -8.93 7.32
C ALA A 251 23.26 -9.54 5.97
N VAL A 252 22.67 -10.68 5.55
CA VAL A 252 22.97 -11.37 4.29
C VAL A 252 21.75 -11.48 3.35
N ILE A 253 20.67 -10.81 3.68
CA ILE A 253 19.46 -10.63 2.85
C ILE A 253 19.48 -9.21 2.14
#